data_78e5eca3bfc8646d50e7dbcfc8c7c303
#
_entry.id   78e5eca3bfc8646d50e7dbcfc8c7c303
#
_cell.length_a   1.000
_cell.length_b   1.000
_cell.length_c   1.000
_cell.angle_alpha   90.00
_cell.angle_beta   90.00
_cell.angle_gamma   90.00
#
_symmetry.space_group_name_H-M   'P 1'
#
loop_
_entity.id
_entity.type
_entity.pdbx_description
1 polymer ?
#
loop_
_entity_poly.entity_id
_entity_poly.type
_entity_poly.pdbx_seq_one_letter_code
_entity_poly.pdbx_strand_id
1 'polypeptide(L)'
;MNIEERRVVAEPTKTLEDISLDEDDPIKSTRIEVDLERKVKKYLIRFLRENIDVFAWSHEDMPSIDPSVITHRLNIYPSSKPVRQKKRVFAPEGDNSFKEEVQKFTLAKFIREVYYPDWLANVVMVNKANGKWRMCVDFTDLNKVCPKDSYPLPHIDQLVDSTAGHKLLSFMNAFSGYNQIRMNEADQEKTLFVTSQGLFYYKVMPFGLKNAGAIYQRLVNHMFPPQIRRNVEVYVDDMLVKSQDEKIHLDDLQETFNTLRQYNMKFNPSKCAFGVSSGKFLGFMVSHRRIEANPNKIQAILDMKPP
;
A
#
# COMPACT_ATOMS: atom_id res chain seq x y z
N MET A 1 -16.83 -12.25 -4.41
CA MET A 1 -16.08 -11.48 -5.44
C MET A 1 -15.24 -10.47 -4.69
N ASN A 2 -13.93 -10.67 -4.59
CA ASN A 2 -13.05 -9.90 -3.72
C ASN A 2 -12.78 -8.53 -4.34
N ILE A 3 -13.20 -7.47 -3.66
CA ILE A 3 -12.99 -6.07 -4.08
C ILE A 3 -11.49 -5.69 -4.13
N GLU A 4 -10.62 -6.48 -3.49
CA GLU A 4 -9.17 -6.24 -3.46
C GLU A 4 -8.42 -6.61 -4.76
N GLU A 5 -9.00 -7.43 -5.65
CA GLU A 5 -8.33 -7.84 -6.90
C GLU A 5 -8.35 -6.78 -8.02
N ARG A 6 -9.09 -5.68 -7.84
CA ARG A 6 -9.14 -4.56 -8.79
C ARG A 6 -8.46 -3.30 -8.24
N ARG A 7 -7.36 -3.44 -7.51
CA ARG A 7 -6.54 -2.26 -7.20
C ARG A 7 -6.01 -1.69 -8.49
N VAL A 8 -6.59 -0.58 -8.86
CA VAL A 8 -6.06 0.27 -9.92
C VAL A 8 -4.78 0.89 -9.36
N VAL A 9 -3.67 0.28 -9.70
CA VAL A 9 -2.34 0.80 -9.32
C VAL A 9 -2.17 2.14 -10.02
N ALA A 10 -1.71 3.14 -9.28
CA ALA A 10 -1.24 4.38 -9.88
C ALA A 10 0.03 4.07 -10.69
N GLU A 11 -0.02 4.21 -11.99
CA GLU A 11 1.08 3.85 -12.89
C GLU A 11 1.38 4.99 -13.86
N PRO A 12 2.64 5.39 -14.04
CA PRO A 12 3.03 6.32 -15.09
C PRO A 12 2.79 5.72 -16.49
N THR A 13 2.50 6.58 -17.45
CA THR A 13 2.29 6.18 -18.85
C THR A 13 3.46 6.50 -19.74
N LYS A 14 4.42 7.23 -19.21
CA LYS A 14 5.66 7.61 -19.88
C LYS A 14 6.73 6.53 -19.70
N THR A 15 7.72 6.56 -20.56
CA THR A 15 8.90 5.71 -20.42
C THR A 15 9.67 6.10 -19.17
N LEU A 16 9.94 5.12 -18.33
CA LEU A 16 10.69 5.30 -17.09
C LEU A 16 12.08 4.70 -17.23
N GLU A 17 13.01 5.26 -16.47
CA GLU A 17 14.32 4.67 -16.24
C GLU A 17 14.51 4.41 -14.75
N ASP A 18 15.24 3.35 -14.45
CA ASP A 18 15.66 3.05 -13.10
C ASP A 18 16.90 3.88 -12.76
N ILE A 19 16.86 4.55 -11.60
CA ILE A 19 18.01 5.28 -11.04
C ILE A 19 18.46 4.62 -9.75
N SER A 20 19.76 4.40 -9.58
CA SER A 20 20.34 3.97 -8.31
C SER A 20 20.30 5.13 -7.31
N LEU A 21 19.79 4.84 -6.12
CA LEU A 21 19.77 5.77 -4.97
C LEU A 21 21.01 5.60 -4.09
N ASP A 22 21.70 4.47 -4.17
CA ASP A 22 22.90 4.13 -3.43
C ASP A 22 23.98 3.67 -4.42
N GLU A 23 25.15 4.30 -4.41
CA GLU A 23 26.22 3.98 -5.35
C GLU A 23 26.87 2.62 -5.04
N ASP A 24 26.82 2.23 -3.77
CA ASP A 24 27.39 0.96 -3.28
C ASP A 24 26.40 -0.22 -3.40
N ASP A 25 25.09 0.07 -3.55
CA ASP A 25 24.05 -0.95 -3.65
C ASP A 25 23.06 -0.64 -4.81
N PRO A 26 23.34 -1.16 -6.02
CA PRO A 26 22.49 -0.93 -7.19
C PRO A 26 21.04 -1.46 -7.06
N ILE A 27 20.77 -2.35 -6.11
CA ILE A 27 19.43 -2.87 -5.84
C ILE A 27 18.53 -1.75 -5.28
N LYS A 28 19.13 -0.80 -4.57
CA LYS A 28 18.44 0.36 -4.06
C LYS A 28 18.15 1.38 -5.17
N SER A 29 17.12 1.09 -5.94
CA SER A 29 16.73 1.90 -7.09
C SER A 29 15.27 2.35 -7.01
N THR A 30 14.95 3.41 -7.74
CA THR A 30 13.59 3.89 -8.00
C THR A 30 13.47 4.39 -9.43
N ARG A 31 12.30 4.86 -9.85
CA ARG A 31 12.03 5.21 -11.24
C ARG A 31 11.72 6.68 -11.43
N ILE A 32 12.21 7.24 -12.52
CA ILE A 32 11.92 8.60 -12.98
C ILE A 32 11.53 8.61 -14.45
N GLU A 33 10.86 9.66 -14.93
CA GLU A 33 10.57 9.81 -16.37
C GLU A 33 11.86 10.06 -17.16
N VAL A 34 12.01 9.37 -18.30
CA VAL A 34 13.20 9.50 -19.19
C VAL A 34 13.30 10.91 -19.79
N ASP A 35 12.17 11.47 -20.24
CA ASP A 35 12.07 12.71 -21.01
C ASP A 35 12.08 13.99 -20.14
N LEU A 36 12.41 13.90 -18.86
CA LEU A 36 12.58 15.07 -18.00
C LEU A 36 13.63 16.01 -18.53
N GLU A 37 13.39 17.32 -18.40
CA GLU A 37 14.42 18.34 -18.67
C GLU A 37 15.71 18.01 -17.90
N ARG A 38 16.86 18.03 -18.58
CA ARG A 38 18.17 17.60 -18.05
C ARG A 38 18.50 18.22 -16.69
N LYS A 39 18.14 19.48 -16.49
CA LYS A 39 18.37 20.19 -15.24
C LYS A 39 17.50 19.67 -14.12
N VAL A 40 16.19 19.52 -14.38
CA VAL A 40 15.21 18.97 -13.44
C VAL A 40 15.58 17.56 -13.02
N LYS A 41 15.91 16.73 -14.00
CA LYS A 41 16.35 15.34 -13.80
C LYS A 41 17.55 15.25 -12.85
N LYS A 42 18.58 16.07 -13.08
CA LYS A 42 19.78 16.11 -12.23
C LYS A 42 19.45 16.46 -10.77
N TYR A 43 18.60 17.48 -10.57
CA TYR A 43 18.19 17.89 -9.21
C TYR A 43 17.31 16.83 -8.54
N LEU A 44 16.39 16.22 -9.28
CA LEU A 44 15.50 15.17 -8.75
C LEU A 44 16.30 13.93 -8.33
N ILE A 45 17.25 13.47 -9.13
CA ILE A 45 18.13 12.33 -8.78
C ILE A 45 18.91 12.63 -7.49
N ARG A 46 19.53 13.81 -7.40
CA ARG A 46 20.26 14.22 -6.19
C ARG A 46 19.34 14.25 -4.99
N PHE A 47 18.16 14.87 -5.13
CA PHE A 47 17.16 14.94 -4.07
C PHE A 47 16.74 13.55 -3.58
N LEU A 48 16.45 12.62 -4.48
CA LEU A 48 16.03 11.26 -4.11
C LEU A 48 17.16 10.49 -3.39
N ARG A 49 18.42 10.67 -3.79
CA ARG A 49 19.59 10.09 -3.10
C ARG A 49 19.76 10.66 -1.69
N GLU A 50 19.63 11.98 -1.53
CA GLU A 50 19.72 12.66 -0.23
C GLU A 50 18.57 12.26 0.71
N ASN A 51 17.48 11.72 0.17
CA ASN A 51 16.29 11.31 0.89
C ASN A 51 16.03 9.80 0.86
N ILE A 52 17.07 8.99 0.71
CA ILE A 52 16.99 7.52 0.64
C ILE A 52 16.31 6.90 1.86
N ASP A 53 16.39 7.57 3.00
CA ASP A 53 15.84 7.13 4.29
C ASP A 53 14.30 7.00 4.32
N VAL A 54 13.57 7.62 3.38
CA VAL A 54 12.11 7.50 3.31
C VAL A 54 11.65 6.20 2.63
N PHE A 55 12.58 5.43 2.06
CA PHE A 55 12.28 4.19 1.39
C PHE A 55 12.59 2.96 2.27
N ALA A 56 11.95 1.84 1.95
CA ALA A 56 12.24 0.53 2.48
C ALA A 56 12.40 -0.47 1.33
N TRP A 57 13.37 -1.35 1.42
CA TRP A 57 13.61 -2.44 0.46
C TRP A 57 13.22 -3.79 1.03
N SER A 58 13.19 -3.90 2.36
CA SER A 58 12.78 -5.09 3.09
C SER A 58 11.77 -4.76 4.19
N HIS A 59 11.13 -5.79 4.75
CA HIS A 59 10.25 -5.61 5.90
C HIS A 59 11.00 -5.21 7.18
N GLU A 60 12.30 -5.48 7.23
CA GLU A 60 13.17 -5.13 8.36
C GLU A 60 13.47 -3.63 8.41
N ASP A 61 13.40 -2.95 7.24
CA ASP A 61 13.62 -1.50 7.12
C ASP A 61 12.43 -0.67 7.61
N MET A 62 11.33 -1.32 8.00
CA MET A 62 10.10 -0.61 8.40
C MET A 62 10.01 -0.44 9.93
N PRO A 63 10.27 0.74 10.47
CA PRO A 63 9.78 1.08 11.80
C PRO A 63 8.25 1.15 11.72
N SER A 64 7.54 0.58 12.67
CA SER A 64 6.08 0.77 12.73
C SER A 64 5.75 2.23 13.05
N ILE A 65 4.59 2.69 12.56
CA ILE A 65 3.99 3.96 12.99
C ILE A 65 3.73 3.88 14.49
N ASP A 66 3.93 4.99 15.19
CA ASP A 66 3.74 5.06 16.64
C ASP A 66 2.30 4.67 17.00
N PRO A 67 2.09 3.69 17.90
CA PRO A 67 0.76 3.27 18.34
C PRO A 67 -0.07 4.38 18.99
N SER A 68 0.56 5.44 19.49
CA SER A 68 -0.16 6.60 20.03
C SER A 68 -0.86 7.42 18.94
N VAL A 69 -0.36 7.37 17.69
CA VAL A 69 -0.98 8.01 16.54
C VAL A 69 -2.18 7.21 16.06
N ILE A 70 -1.99 5.90 15.85
CA ILE A 70 -3.05 5.00 15.39
C ILE A 70 -2.72 3.54 15.69
N THR A 71 -3.77 2.80 16.05
CA THR A 71 -3.75 1.32 16.09
C THR A 71 -5.00 0.78 15.43
N HIS A 72 -4.93 -0.40 14.85
CA HIS A 72 -6.11 -1.07 14.33
C HIS A 72 -6.83 -1.84 15.44
N ARG A 73 -8.11 -1.48 15.68
CA ARG A 73 -9.02 -2.19 16.59
C ARG A 73 -10.10 -2.89 15.79
N LEU A 74 -10.40 -4.13 16.15
CA LEU A 74 -11.43 -4.92 15.47
C LEU A 74 -12.85 -4.53 15.91
N ASN A 75 -13.00 -4.00 17.12
CA ASN A 75 -14.30 -3.63 17.72
C ASN A 75 -15.35 -4.76 17.62
N ILE A 76 -14.95 -6.00 17.86
CA ILE A 76 -15.82 -7.17 17.79
C ILE A 76 -16.97 -7.02 18.79
N TYR A 77 -18.18 -7.35 18.37
CA TYR A 77 -19.34 -7.36 19.26
C TYR A 77 -19.09 -8.33 20.44
N PRO A 78 -19.29 -7.91 21.70
CA PRO A 78 -18.98 -8.71 22.88
C PRO A 78 -19.72 -10.06 22.93
N SER A 79 -20.89 -10.15 22.31
CA SER A 79 -21.70 -11.36 22.22
C SER A 79 -21.21 -12.36 21.16
N SER A 80 -20.22 -12.00 20.35
CA SER A 80 -19.73 -12.82 19.27
C SER A 80 -18.91 -14.01 19.79
N LYS A 81 -19.23 -15.20 19.31
CA LYS A 81 -18.46 -16.41 19.63
C LYS A 81 -17.27 -16.55 18.69
N PRO A 82 -16.08 -16.90 19.21
CA PRO A 82 -14.94 -17.24 18.38
C PRO A 82 -15.23 -18.37 17.39
N VAL A 83 -14.66 -18.27 16.20
CA VAL A 83 -14.78 -19.29 15.15
C VAL A 83 -13.42 -19.89 14.87
N ARG A 84 -13.35 -21.23 14.90
CA ARG A 84 -12.18 -22.00 14.46
C ARG A 84 -12.50 -22.67 13.12
N GLN A 85 -11.87 -22.15 12.05
CA GLN A 85 -12.03 -22.78 10.74
C GLN A 85 -11.36 -24.16 10.73
N LYS A 86 -12.00 -25.13 10.05
CA LYS A 86 -11.39 -26.44 9.83
C LYS A 86 -10.12 -26.29 8.98
N LYS A 87 -9.01 -26.84 9.47
CA LYS A 87 -7.70 -26.76 8.78
C LYS A 87 -7.83 -27.28 7.35
N ARG A 88 -7.39 -26.49 6.38
CA ARG A 88 -7.26 -26.87 4.98
C ARG A 88 -5.92 -27.58 4.76
N VAL A 89 -5.93 -28.59 3.89
CA VAL A 89 -4.70 -29.27 3.44
C VAL A 89 -4.21 -28.57 2.19
N PHE A 90 -2.94 -28.20 2.15
CA PHE A 90 -2.33 -27.53 1.01
C PHE A 90 -1.59 -28.53 0.13
N ALA A 91 -1.51 -28.23 -1.18
CA ALA A 91 -0.64 -28.97 -2.09
C ALA A 91 0.83 -28.70 -1.72
N PRO A 92 1.74 -29.68 -1.90
CA PRO A 92 3.15 -29.56 -1.51
C PRO A 92 3.88 -28.36 -2.14
N GLU A 93 3.50 -27.97 -3.35
CA GLU A 93 4.09 -26.82 -4.08
C GLU A 93 3.82 -25.49 -3.39
N GLY A 94 2.68 -25.33 -2.71
CA GLY A 94 2.37 -24.13 -1.91
C GLY A 94 3.13 -24.04 -0.60
N ASP A 95 3.55 -25.17 -0.03
CA ASP A 95 4.11 -25.23 1.33
C ASP A 95 5.46 -24.50 1.45
N ASN A 96 6.32 -24.55 0.43
CA ASN A 96 7.61 -23.85 0.44
C ASN A 96 7.43 -22.31 0.39
N SER A 97 6.51 -21.82 -0.44
CA SER A 97 6.20 -20.38 -0.50
C SER A 97 5.60 -19.87 0.80
N PHE A 98 4.81 -20.70 1.51
CA PHE A 98 4.33 -20.37 2.86
C PHE A 98 5.47 -20.23 3.86
N LYS A 99 6.41 -21.17 3.84
CA LYS A 99 7.56 -21.17 4.77
C LYS A 99 8.38 -19.90 4.63
N GLU A 100 8.66 -19.49 3.40
CA GLU A 100 9.40 -18.26 3.12
C GLU A 100 8.66 -17.00 3.63
N GLU A 101 7.35 -16.89 3.38
CA GLU A 101 6.57 -15.74 3.82
C GLU A 101 6.44 -15.69 5.36
N VAL A 102 6.18 -16.83 6.01
CA VAL A 102 6.14 -16.92 7.48
C VAL A 102 7.49 -16.53 8.07
N GLN A 103 8.60 -17.01 7.49
CA GLN A 103 9.94 -16.65 7.95
C GLN A 103 10.21 -15.15 7.82
N LYS A 104 9.86 -14.52 6.69
CA LYS A 104 10.00 -13.07 6.48
C LYS A 104 9.19 -12.29 7.51
N PHE A 105 7.93 -12.66 7.74
CA PHE A 105 7.09 -11.96 8.71
C PHE A 105 7.54 -12.17 10.15
N THR A 106 8.13 -13.34 10.48
CA THR A 106 8.68 -13.61 11.80
C THR A 106 9.94 -12.76 12.05
N LEU A 107 10.86 -12.69 11.07
CA LEU A 107 12.06 -11.86 11.14
C LEU A 107 11.71 -10.38 11.28
N ALA A 108 10.72 -9.90 10.51
CA ALA A 108 10.18 -8.54 10.61
C ALA A 108 9.36 -8.29 11.90
N LYS A 109 9.15 -9.29 12.73
CA LYS A 109 8.33 -9.22 13.96
C LYS A 109 6.88 -8.80 13.72
N PHE A 110 6.35 -9.08 12.52
CA PHE A 110 4.95 -8.80 12.16
C PHE A 110 3.99 -9.83 12.70
N ILE A 111 4.46 -11.06 12.88
CA ILE A 111 3.71 -12.18 13.44
C ILE A 111 4.41 -12.73 14.67
N ARG A 112 3.65 -13.44 15.48
CA ARG A 112 4.15 -14.17 16.66
C ARG A 112 3.48 -15.54 16.74
N GLU A 113 4.26 -16.54 17.13
CA GLU A 113 3.75 -17.88 17.41
C GLU A 113 2.95 -17.90 18.71
N VAL A 114 1.90 -18.74 18.75
CA VAL A 114 0.99 -18.88 19.89
C VAL A 114 0.47 -20.31 20.01
N TYR A 115 -0.02 -20.62 21.20
CA TYR A 115 -0.66 -21.90 21.53
C TYR A 115 -2.08 -21.66 22.04
N TYR A 116 -2.98 -22.61 21.81
CA TYR A 116 -4.38 -22.61 22.32
C TYR A 116 -5.23 -21.42 21.89
N PRO A 117 -5.49 -21.25 20.60
CA PRO A 117 -6.25 -20.12 20.08
C PRO A 117 -7.76 -20.25 20.35
N ASP A 118 -8.43 -19.10 20.54
CA ASP A 118 -9.89 -19.02 20.45
C ASP A 118 -10.39 -18.85 19.02
N TRP A 119 -9.76 -17.97 18.26
CA TRP A 119 -10.00 -17.76 16.82
C TRP A 119 -8.98 -18.55 16.01
N LEU A 120 -9.41 -19.06 14.84
CA LEU A 120 -8.49 -19.73 13.92
C LEU A 120 -8.95 -19.54 12.48
N ALA A 121 -8.11 -18.89 11.66
CA ALA A 121 -8.30 -18.71 10.24
C ALA A 121 -7.35 -19.59 9.42
N ASN A 122 -7.73 -19.91 8.19
CA ASN A 122 -6.84 -20.56 7.23
C ASN A 122 -6.07 -19.52 6.42
N VAL A 123 -4.87 -19.90 5.98
CA VAL A 123 -4.15 -19.15 4.96
C VAL A 123 -4.64 -19.54 3.56
N VAL A 124 -4.52 -18.61 2.63
CA VAL A 124 -4.84 -18.79 1.21
C VAL A 124 -3.70 -18.22 0.38
N MET A 125 -3.23 -18.99 -0.59
CA MET A 125 -2.24 -18.50 -1.54
C MET A 125 -2.93 -17.88 -2.75
N VAL A 126 -2.56 -16.64 -3.07
CA VAL A 126 -3.05 -15.93 -4.24
C VAL A 126 -1.88 -15.69 -5.19
N ASN A 127 -2.03 -16.12 -6.44
CA ASN A 127 -1.03 -15.86 -7.47
C ASN A 127 -1.18 -14.40 -7.96
N LYS A 128 -0.09 -13.64 -7.91
CA LYS A 128 -0.03 -12.28 -8.47
C LYS A 128 0.17 -12.36 -9.99
N ALA A 129 -0.22 -11.30 -10.71
CA ALA A 129 -0.02 -11.18 -12.15
C ALA A 129 1.46 -11.36 -12.59
N ASN A 130 2.42 -11.11 -11.71
CA ASN A 130 3.85 -11.32 -11.94
C ASN A 130 4.33 -12.75 -11.61
N GLY A 131 3.43 -13.70 -11.40
CA GLY A 131 3.74 -15.10 -11.08
C GLY A 131 4.22 -15.36 -9.64
N LYS A 132 4.39 -14.33 -8.81
CA LYS A 132 4.76 -14.51 -7.40
C LYS A 132 3.55 -14.82 -6.55
N TRP A 133 3.69 -15.71 -5.59
CA TRP A 133 2.65 -16.02 -4.63
C TRP A 133 2.55 -14.95 -3.52
N ARG A 134 1.35 -14.70 -3.04
CA ARG A 134 1.08 -13.90 -1.86
C ARG A 134 0.32 -14.76 -0.85
N MET A 135 0.80 -14.77 0.38
CA MET A 135 0.04 -15.32 1.49
C MET A 135 -1.05 -14.35 1.93
N CYS A 136 -2.28 -14.80 1.94
CA CYS A 136 -3.44 -14.10 2.50
C CYS A 136 -4.04 -14.95 3.61
N VAL A 137 -4.77 -14.33 4.53
CA VAL A 137 -5.49 -15.03 5.59
C VAL A 137 -7.00 -14.85 5.38
N ASP A 138 -7.75 -15.93 5.50
CA ASP A 138 -9.20 -15.93 5.35
C ASP A 138 -9.89 -15.39 6.61
N PHE A 139 -9.95 -14.08 6.72
CA PHE A 139 -10.63 -13.40 7.82
C PHE A 139 -12.15 -13.27 7.63
N THR A 140 -12.78 -14.06 6.75
CA THR A 140 -14.22 -13.96 6.47
C THR A 140 -15.07 -14.02 7.74
N ASP A 141 -14.80 -14.98 8.62
CA ASP A 141 -15.60 -15.15 9.85
C ASP A 141 -15.30 -14.04 10.87
N LEU A 142 -14.06 -13.61 11.00
CA LEU A 142 -13.69 -12.48 11.83
C LEU A 142 -14.36 -11.18 11.32
N ASN A 143 -14.35 -10.95 10.02
CA ASN A 143 -14.95 -9.77 9.38
C ASN A 143 -16.48 -9.72 9.55
N LYS A 144 -17.18 -10.86 9.68
CA LYS A 144 -18.63 -10.90 9.94
C LYS A 144 -18.99 -10.27 11.28
N VAL A 145 -18.16 -10.48 12.30
CA VAL A 145 -18.41 -10.00 13.66
C VAL A 145 -17.81 -8.63 13.96
N CYS A 146 -17.02 -8.08 13.04
CA CYS A 146 -16.52 -6.71 13.12
C CYS A 146 -17.57 -5.74 12.55
N PRO A 147 -17.95 -4.67 13.28
CA PRO A 147 -18.78 -3.60 12.71
C PRO A 147 -18.04 -2.93 11.55
N LYS A 148 -18.80 -2.42 10.58
CA LYS A 148 -18.23 -1.62 9.49
C LYS A 148 -17.87 -0.25 10.03
N ASP A 149 -16.65 0.21 9.78
CA ASP A 149 -16.27 1.61 9.99
C ASP A 149 -16.94 2.49 8.93
N SER A 150 -17.67 3.49 9.37
CA SER A 150 -18.36 4.45 8.51
C SER A 150 -17.48 5.64 8.11
N TYR A 151 -16.17 5.55 8.30
CA TYR A 151 -15.26 6.60 7.90
C TYR A 151 -15.38 6.88 6.39
N PRO A 152 -15.62 8.14 5.99
CA PRO A 152 -15.79 8.47 4.58
C PRO A 152 -14.47 8.33 3.83
N LEU A 153 -14.44 7.46 2.81
CA LEU A 153 -13.34 7.46 1.86
C LEU A 153 -13.49 8.64 0.90
N PRO A 154 -12.39 9.22 0.40
CA PRO A 154 -12.46 10.28 -0.58
C PRO A 154 -13.20 9.86 -1.85
N HIS A 155 -13.92 10.78 -2.48
CA HIS A 155 -14.54 10.55 -3.78
C HIS A 155 -13.46 10.51 -4.86
N ILE A 156 -13.40 9.41 -5.60
CA ILE A 156 -12.39 9.17 -6.63
C ILE A 156 -12.39 10.28 -7.69
N ASP A 157 -13.57 10.69 -8.15
CA ASP A 157 -13.71 11.74 -9.16
C ASP A 157 -13.09 13.06 -8.68
N GLN A 158 -13.32 13.45 -7.42
CA GLN A 158 -12.75 14.67 -6.84
C GLN A 158 -11.20 14.59 -6.74
N LEU A 159 -10.66 13.42 -6.39
CA LEU A 159 -9.21 13.23 -6.34
C LEU A 159 -8.59 13.35 -7.73
N VAL A 160 -9.25 12.76 -8.72
CA VAL A 160 -8.78 12.78 -10.11
C VAL A 160 -8.89 14.19 -10.70
N ASP A 161 -10.02 14.86 -10.51
CA ASP A 161 -10.24 16.25 -10.98
C ASP A 161 -9.18 17.22 -10.41
N SER A 162 -8.81 17.02 -9.15
CA SER A 162 -7.79 17.84 -8.50
C SER A 162 -6.39 17.69 -9.09
N THR A 163 -6.14 16.66 -9.91
CA THR A 163 -4.84 16.44 -10.59
C THR A 163 -4.68 17.25 -11.87
N ALA A 164 -5.77 17.76 -12.45
CA ALA A 164 -5.73 18.54 -13.67
C ALA A 164 -4.88 19.82 -13.51
N GLY A 165 -4.21 20.23 -14.56
CA GLY A 165 -3.41 21.47 -14.57
C GLY A 165 -2.03 21.36 -13.89
N HIS A 166 -1.64 20.20 -13.39
CA HIS A 166 -0.34 19.98 -12.79
C HIS A 166 0.66 19.44 -13.83
N LYS A 167 1.86 20.02 -13.88
CA LYS A 167 2.89 19.65 -14.88
C LYS A 167 3.66 18.41 -14.49
N LEU A 168 3.98 18.28 -13.22
CA LEU A 168 4.71 17.12 -12.70
C LEU A 168 3.91 16.40 -11.62
N LEU A 169 3.97 15.10 -11.70
CA LEU A 169 3.33 14.15 -10.80
C LEU A 169 4.39 13.20 -10.25
N SER A 170 4.27 12.80 -8.99
CA SER A 170 5.05 11.70 -8.43
C SER A 170 4.11 10.69 -7.80
N PHE A 171 4.12 9.48 -8.32
CA PHE A 171 3.32 8.37 -7.83
C PHE A 171 4.10 7.61 -6.78
N MET A 172 3.52 7.44 -5.63
CA MET A 172 4.15 6.79 -4.49
C MET A 172 3.22 5.77 -3.87
N ASN A 173 3.78 4.68 -3.39
CA ASN A 173 3.03 3.61 -2.73
C ASN A 173 3.78 3.19 -1.46
N ALA A 174 3.07 3.05 -0.36
CA ALA A 174 3.67 2.65 0.90
C ALA A 174 4.22 1.21 0.84
N PHE A 175 5.39 0.98 1.43
CA PHE A 175 5.95 -0.38 1.53
C PHE A 175 5.11 -1.19 2.51
N SER A 176 4.40 -2.20 2.01
CA SER A 176 3.47 -3.01 2.83
C SER A 176 2.60 -2.15 3.76
N GLY A 177 1.97 -1.10 3.22
CA GLY A 177 1.40 0.02 3.98
C GLY A 177 0.58 -0.37 5.20
N TYR A 178 -0.28 -1.40 5.10
CA TYR A 178 -1.07 -1.87 6.23
C TYR A 178 -0.20 -2.42 7.37
N ASN A 179 0.90 -3.09 7.05
CA ASN A 179 1.80 -3.67 8.05
C ASN A 179 2.60 -2.61 8.83
N GLN A 180 2.57 -1.34 8.41
CA GLN A 180 3.16 -0.25 9.17
C GLN A 180 2.28 0.19 10.35
N ILE A 181 1.00 -0.19 10.36
CA ILE A 181 0.05 0.09 11.44
C ILE A 181 0.01 -1.10 12.40
N ARG A 182 0.14 -0.87 13.70
CA ARG A 182 0.04 -1.95 14.70
C ARG A 182 -1.41 -2.33 14.97
N MET A 183 -1.62 -3.62 15.22
CA MET A 183 -2.86 -4.10 15.83
C MET A 183 -2.92 -3.67 17.29
N ASN A 184 -4.13 -3.34 17.77
CA ASN A 184 -4.36 -3.21 19.20
C ASN A 184 -4.04 -4.52 19.90
N GLU A 185 -3.33 -4.48 21.03
CA GLU A 185 -2.85 -5.69 21.71
C GLU A 185 -3.97 -6.67 22.09
N ALA A 186 -5.12 -6.17 22.52
CA ALA A 186 -6.29 -6.99 22.87
C ALA A 186 -6.94 -7.70 21.66
N ASP A 187 -6.57 -7.29 20.43
CA ASP A 187 -7.12 -7.84 19.19
C ASP A 187 -6.12 -8.68 18.40
N GLN A 188 -4.84 -8.68 18.76
CA GLN A 188 -3.79 -9.39 18.02
C GLN A 188 -4.10 -10.88 17.89
N GLU A 189 -4.41 -11.58 18.97
CA GLU A 189 -4.68 -13.02 18.98
C GLU A 189 -5.92 -13.41 18.19
N LYS A 190 -6.85 -12.46 17.93
CA LYS A 190 -8.03 -12.70 17.10
C LYS A 190 -7.69 -12.83 15.61
N THR A 191 -6.50 -12.36 15.20
CA THR A 191 -5.99 -12.49 13.83
C THR A 191 -5.23 -13.79 13.57
N LEU A 192 -5.43 -14.79 14.41
CA LEU A 192 -4.70 -16.02 14.40
C LEU A 192 -4.98 -16.87 13.16
N PHE A 193 -3.93 -17.45 12.63
CA PHE A 193 -3.99 -18.32 11.45
C PHE A 193 -3.09 -19.54 11.60
N VAL A 194 -3.45 -20.62 10.88
CA VAL A 194 -2.74 -21.89 10.89
C VAL A 194 -1.90 -22.06 9.64
N THR A 195 -0.67 -22.54 9.82
CA THR A 195 0.25 -22.93 8.75
C THR A 195 0.77 -24.35 8.98
N SER A 196 1.62 -24.86 8.07
CA SER A 196 2.36 -26.11 8.29
C SER A 196 3.42 -26.00 9.39
N GLN A 197 3.88 -24.78 9.70
CA GLN A 197 4.93 -24.50 10.69
C GLN A 197 4.42 -24.23 12.11
N GLY A 198 3.13 -23.94 12.28
CA GLY A 198 2.53 -23.60 13.57
C GLY A 198 1.35 -22.66 13.47
N LEU A 199 1.03 -22.07 14.61
CA LEU A 199 -0.06 -21.10 14.78
C LEU A 199 0.55 -19.74 15.03
N PHE A 200 0.14 -18.73 14.24
CA PHE A 200 0.66 -17.39 14.33
C PHE A 200 -0.46 -16.37 14.35
N TYR A 201 -0.23 -15.24 15.00
CA TYR A 201 -1.10 -14.07 14.91
C TYR A 201 -0.33 -12.83 14.47
N TYR A 202 -1.04 -11.83 13.94
CA TYR A 202 -0.46 -10.57 13.50
C TYR A 202 -0.34 -9.57 14.64
N LYS A 203 0.84 -8.98 14.79
CA LYS A 203 1.10 -7.80 15.64
C LYS A 203 0.85 -6.49 14.91
N VAL A 204 0.82 -6.54 13.58
CA VAL A 204 0.57 -5.42 12.67
C VAL A 204 -0.72 -5.68 11.90
N MET A 205 -1.33 -4.66 11.33
CA MET A 205 -2.58 -4.79 10.58
C MET A 205 -2.37 -5.60 9.31
N PRO A 206 -2.94 -6.81 9.18
CA PRO A 206 -2.80 -7.63 7.99
C PRO A 206 -3.74 -7.17 6.87
N PHE A 207 -3.47 -7.62 5.65
CA PHE A 207 -4.42 -7.57 4.56
C PHE A 207 -5.65 -8.45 4.83
N GLY A 208 -6.80 -8.05 4.31
CA GLY A 208 -8.04 -8.82 4.38
C GLY A 208 -8.96 -8.49 5.56
N LEU A 209 -8.56 -7.60 6.47
CA LEU A 209 -9.45 -7.07 7.51
C LEU A 209 -10.43 -6.04 6.92
N LYS A 210 -11.70 -6.13 7.34
CA LYS A 210 -12.84 -5.35 6.81
C LYS A 210 -12.60 -3.84 6.81
N ASN A 211 -11.98 -3.30 7.86
CA ASN A 211 -11.83 -1.87 8.06
C ASN A 211 -10.40 -1.35 7.79
N ALA A 212 -9.51 -2.19 7.25
CA ALA A 212 -8.11 -1.83 7.04
C ALA A 212 -7.96 -0.57 6.17
N GLY A 213 -8.73 -0.45 5.08
CA GLY A 213 -8.71 0.72 4.22
C GLY A 213 -9.17 2.01 4.92
N ALA A 214 -10.23 1.92 5.74
CA ALA A 214 -10.74 3.07 6.49
C ALA A 214 -9.73 3.56 7.54
N ILE A 215 -9.09 2.64 8.25
CA ILE A 215 -8.04 2.97 9.23
C ILE A 215 -6.83 3.60 8.55
N TYR A 216 -6.40 3.05 7.40
CA TYR A 216 -5.29 3.60 6.65
C TYR A 216 -5.61 5.01 6.12
N GLN A 217 -6.81 5.22 5.55
CA GLN A 217 -7.24 6.54 5.09
C GLN A 217 -7.32 7.55 6.24
N ARG A 218 -7.75 7.12 7.41
CA ARG A 218 -7.77 7.96 8.62
C ARG A 218 -6.37 8.39 9.03
N LEU A 219 -5.39 7.46 8.96
CA LEU A 219 -3.99 7.76 9.22
C LEU A 219 -3.45 8.82 8.27
N VAL A 220 -3.58 8.61 6.94
CA VAL A 220 -3.00 9.55 5.97
C VAL A 220 -3.69 10.91 6.01
N ASN A 221 -4.98 10.97 6.29
CA ASN A 221 -5.68 12.24 6.52
C ASN A 221 -5.16 12.96 7.77
N HIS A 222 -4.71 12.22 8.80
CA HIS A 222 -4.10 12.79 9.99
C HIS A 222 -2.65 13.25 9.75
N MET A 223 -1.92 12.55 8.88
CA MET A 223 -0.53 12.89 8.56
C MET A 223 -0.39 14.14 7.67
N PHE A 224 -1.28 14.32 6.70
CA PHE A 224 -1.15 15.30 5.63
C PHE A 224 -2.24 16.40 5.59
N PRO A 225 -2.78 16.93 6.72
CA PRO A 225 -3.89 17.89 6.67
C PRO A 225 -3.60 19.12 5.81
N PRO A 226 -2.41 19.78 5.89
CA PRO A 226 -2.12 20.98 5.11
C PRO A 226 -1.78 20.69 3.65
N GLN A 227 -1.52 19.43 3.28
CA GLN A 227 -1.06 19.02 1.95
C GLN A 227 -2.18 18.40 1.11
N ILE A 228 -3.14 17.73 1.74
CA ILE A 228 -4.29 17.11 1.04
C ILE A 228 -5.06 18.16 0.25
N ARG A 229 -5.35 17.87 -1.01
CA ARG A 229 -5.97 18.74 -2.03
C ARG A 229 -5.11 19.92 -2.50
N ARG A 230 -4.00 20.25 -1.84
CA ARG A 230 -3.04 21.24 -2.31
C ARG A 230 -2.03 20.61 -3.25
N ASN A 231 -1.10 19.85 -2.72
CA ASN A 231 -0.02 19.20 -3.48
C ASN A 231 0.02 17.67 -3.28
N VAL A 232 -0.82 17.10 -2.42
CA VAL A 232 -0.91 15.66 -2.16
C VAL A 232 -2.35 15.17 -2.31
N GLU A 233 -2.53 14.08 -3.05
CA GLU A 233 -3.76 13.30 -3.09
C GLU A 233 -3.48 11.89 -2.59
N VAL A 234 -4.37 11.35 -1.76
CA VAL A 234 -4.20 10.02 -1.18
C VAL A 234 -5.51 9.24 -1.23
N TYR A 235 -5.42 8.04 -1.73
CA TYR A 235 -6.50 7.05 -1.65
C TYR A 235 -5.94 5.73 -1.12
N VAL A 236 -6.15 5.50 0.16
CA VAL A 236 -5.57 4.36 0.89
C VAL A 236 -4.04 4.38 0.75
N ASP A 237 -3.41 3.37 0.18
CA ASP A 237 -1.95 3.24 0.03
C ASP A 237 -1.39 3.89 -1.26
N ASP A 238 -2.24 4.38 -2.16
CA ASP A 238 -1.83 5.12 -3.35
C ASP A 238 -1.77 6.62 -3.05
N MET A 239 -0.58 7.19 -3.18
CA MET A 239 -0.30 8.61 -2.96
C MET A 239 0.23 9.26 -4.23
N LEU A 240 -0.24 10.46 -4.50
CA LEU A 240 0.19 11.30 -5.60
C LEU A 240 0.64 12.66 -5.07
N VAL A 241 1.88 13.03 -5.33
CA VAL A 241 2.34 14.42 -5.21
C VAL A 241 2.23 15.08 -6.57
N LYS A 242 1.61 16.26 -6.61
CA LYS A 242 1.30 17.01 -7.83
C LYS A 242 1.80 18.44 -7.71
N SER A 243 2.41 18.97 -8.77
CA SER A 243 2.97 20.32 -8.78
C SER A 243 2.63 21.05 -10.07
N GLN A 244 2.25 22.31 -9.95
CA GLN A 244 1.90 23.15 -11.11
C GLN A 244 3.13 23.55 -11.93
N ASP A 245 4.29 23.60 -11.28
CA ASP A 245 5.55 23.96 -11.93
C ASP A 245 6.67 23.01 -11.50
N GLU A 246 7.59 22.75 -12.40
CA GLU A 246 8.76 21.90 -12.18
C GLU A 246 9.67 22.43 -11.05
N LYS A 247 9.71 23.75 -10.88
CA LYS A 247 10.58 24.40 -9.88
C LYS A 247 10.14 24.12 -8.45
N ILE A 248 8.82 24.01 -8.22
CA ILE A 248 8.25 23.77 -6.88
C ILE A 248 8.10 22.28 -6.56
N HIS A 249 8.31 21.40 -7.55
CA HIS A 249 8.07 19.96 -7.36
C HIS A 249 8.99 19.34 -6.30
N LEU A 250 10.23 19.78 -6.22
CA LEU A 250 11.16 19.31 -5.20
C LEU A 250 10.76 19.79 -3.80
N ASP A 251 10.23 21.01 -3.69
CA ASP A 251 9.76 21.57 -2.41
C ASP A 251 8.51 20.80 -1.94
N ASP A 252 7.59 20.49 -2.85
CA ASP A 252 6.40 19.68 -2.58
C ASP A 252 6.76 18.25 -2.13
N LEU A 253 7.75 17.64 -2.78
CA LEU A 253 8.29 16.34 -2.38
C LEU A 253 9.00 16.42 -1.02
N GLN A 254 9.79 17.47 -0.77
CA GLN A 254 10.49 17.65 0.51
C GLN A 254 9.52 17.78 1.68
N GLU A 255 8.45 18.56 1.50
CA GLU A 255 7.40 18.72 2.50
C GLU A 255 6.73 17.35 2.80
N THR A 256 6.43 16.60 1.73
CA THR A 256 5.85 15.25 1.86
C THR A 256 6.81 14.30 2.59
N PHE A 257 8.09 14.28 2.23
CA PHE A 257 9.10 13.41 2.84
C PHE A 257 9.35 13.77 4.30
N ASN A 258 9.29 15.06 4.67
CA ASN A 258 9.37 15.48 6.06
C ASN A 258 8.19 14.93 6.88
N THR A 259 6.99 14.96 6.33
CA THR A 259 5.81 14.36 6.96
C THR A 259 5.98 12.85 7.14
N LEU A 260 6.51 12.14 6.14
CA LEU A 260 6.78 10.69 6.27
C LEU A 260 7.76 10.38 7.40
N ARG A 261 8.83 11.17 7.55
CA ARG A 261 9.80 11.02 8.63
C ARG A 261 9.16 11.24 10.00
N GLN A 262 8.33 12.27 10.11
CA GLN A 262 7.63 12.56 11.36
C GLN A 262 6.80 11.37 11.87
N TYR A 263 6.21 10.60 10.96
CA TYR A 263 5.37 9.45 11.30
C TYR A 263 6.06 8.10 11.09
N ASN A 264 7.34 8.08 10.73
CA ASN A 264 8.10 6.86 10.42
C ASN A 264 7.47 6.00 9.31
N MET A 265 6.72 6.61 8.39
CA MET A 265 6.16 5.90 7.24
C MET A 265 7.21 5.71 6.14
N LYS A 266 7.25 4.53 5.52
CA LYS A 266 8.19 4.17 4.46
C LYS A 266 7.48 3.84 3.16
N PHE A 267 8.10 4.25 2.04
CA PHE A 267 7.64 3.93 0.69
C PHE A 267 8.38 2.76 0.06
N ASN A 268 7.70 2.12 -0.90
CA ASN A 268 8.29 1.08 -1.74
C ASN A 268 8.89 1.70 -3.00
N PRO A 269 10.22 1.82 -3.11
CA PRO A 269 10.83 2.50 -4.25
C PRO A 269 10.52 1.82 -5.58
N SER A 270 10.37 0.49 -5.63
CA SER A 270 10.03 -0.24 -6.85
C SER A 270 8.62 0.03 -7.37
N LYS A 271 7.74 0.58 -6.52
CA LYS A 271 6.38 0.98 -6.90
C LYS A 271 6.21 2.50 -7.02
N CYS A 272 7.27 3.26 -6.76
CA CYS A 272 7.27 4.70 -6.95
C CYS A 272 7.73 5.09 -8.35
N ALA A 273 7.26 6.26 -8.81
CA ALA A 273 7.76 6.91 -10.02
C ALA A 273 7.69 8.42 -9.82
N PHE A 274 8.82 9.08 -10.01
CA PHE A 274 8.97 10.49 -9.68
C PHE A 274 9.11 11.38 -10.92
N GLY A 275 8.55 12.59 -10.83
CA GLY A 275 8.70 13.61 -11.86
C GLY A 275 8.08 13.23 -13.19
N VAL A 276 6.92 12.57 -13.22
CA VAL A 276 6.25 12.15 -14.44
C VAL A 276 5.21 13.18 -14.89
N SER A 277 5.11 13.37 -16.21
CA SER A 277 4.16 14.31 -16.82
C SER A 277 2.76 13.74 -17.01
N SER A 278 2.60 12.43 -16.91
CA SER A 278 1.30 11.74 -17.01
C SER A 278 1.32 10.34 -16.45
N GLY A 279 0.15 9.85 -16.01
CA GLY A 279 0.03 8.49 -15.48
C GLY A 279 -1.40 8.06 -15.27
N LYS A 280 -1.57 6.80 -14.88
CA LYS A 280 -2.85 6.24 -14.43
C LYS A 280 -3.02 6.52 -12.94
N PHE A 281 -4.13 7.11 -12.57
CA PHE A 281 -4.49 7.34 -11.18
C PHE A 281 -5.95 6.98 -10.95
N LEU A 282 -6.20 6.05 -10.03
CA LEU A 282 -7.54 5.59 -9.63
C LEU A 282 -8.45 5.18 -10.82
N GLY A 283 -7.83 4.68 -11.90
CA GLY A 283 -8.56 4.21 -13.08
C GLY A 283 -8.76 5.22 -14.19
N PHE A 284 -8.19 6.39 -14.05
CA PHE A 284 -8.18 7.45 -15.06
C PHE A 284 -6.75 7.70 -15.56
N MET A 285 -6.66 8.22 -16.78
CA MET A 285 -5.42 8.76 -17.32
C MET A 285 -5.36 10.24 -16.96
N VAL A 286 -4.35 10.64 -16.20
CA VAL A 286 -4.14 12.02 -15.77
C VAL A 286 -2.92 12.62 -16.42
N SER A 287 -3.03 13.84 -16.91
CA SER A 287 -1.96 14.64 -17.49
C SER A 287 -2.23 16.12 -17.26
N HIS A 288 -1.24 16.96 -17.50
CA HIS A 288 -1.40 18.43 -17.40
C HIS A 288 -2.62 18.95 -18.18
N ARG A 289 -2.89 18.39 -19.37
CA ARG A 289 -3.91 18.95 -20.30
C ARG A 289 -5.27 18.32 -20.15
N ARG A 290 -5.39 17.09 -19.64
CA ARG A 290 -6.64 16.33 -19.68
C ARG A 290 -6.70 15.16 -18.71
N ILE A 291 -7.90 14.79 -18.37
CA ILE A 291 -8.27 13.56 -17.68
C ILE A 291 -9.07 12.71 -18.66
N GLU A 292 -8.70 11.46 -18.81
CA GLU A 292 -9.36 10.51 -19.72
C GLU A 292 -9.65 9.20 -18.98
N ALA A 293 -10.71 8.52 -19.39
CA ALA A 293 -10.95 7.16 -18.91
C ALA A 293 -9.83 6.22 -19.38
N ASN A 294 -9.46 5.25 -18.56
CA ASN A 294 -8.41 4.30 -18.90
C ASN A 294 -8.83 3.47 -20.16
N PRO A 295 -8.06 3.54 -21.26
CA PRO A 295 -8.39 2.82 -22.50
C PRO A 295 -8.62 1.32 -22.31
N ASN A 296 -7.85 0.68 -21.40
CA ASN A 296 -8.02 -0.75 -21.10
C ASN A 296 -9.38 -1.05 -20.45
N LYS A 297 -9.92 -0.11 -19.67
CA LYS A 297 -11.26 -0.27 -19.08
C LYS A 297 -12.35 -0.06 -20.12
N ILE A 298 -12.17 0.89 -21.04
CA ILE A 298 -13.06 1.10 -22.16
C ILE A 298 -13.09 -0.15 -23.03
N GLN A 299 -11.93 -0.69 -23.40
CA GLN A 299 -11.83 -1.90 -24.20
C GLN A 299 -12.50 -3.09 -23.52
N ALA A 300 -12.27 -3.27 -22.21
CA ALA A 300 -12.92 -4.35 -21.44
C ALA A 300 -14.45 -4.25 -21.44
N ILE A 301 -15.02 -3.05 -21.50
CA ILE A 301 -16.47 -2.83 -21.61
C ILE A 301 -16.94 -3.16 -23.03
N LEU A 302 -16.19 -2.73 -24.05
CA LEU A 302 -16.52 -3.00 -25.45
C LEU A 302 -16.47 -4.50 -25.78
N ASP A 303 -15.57 -5.23 -25.12
CA ASP A 303 -15.42 -6.68 -25.28
C ASP A 303 -16.46 -7.50 -24.49
N MET A 304 -17.27 -6.85 -23.65
CA MET A 304 -18.36 -7.53 -22.93
C MET A 304 -19.45 -7.96 -23.92
N LYS A 305 -19.78 -9.24 -23.89
CA LYS A 305 -20.94 -9.73 -24.65
C LYS A 305 -22.22 -9.10 -24.04
N PRO A 306 -23.15 -8.64 -24.88
CA PRO A 306 -24.45 -8.20 -24.36
C PRO A 306 -25.14 -9.35 -23.62
N PRO A 307 -25.94 -9.04 -22.60
CA PRO A 307 -26.62 -10.02 -21.75
C PRO A 307 -27.62 -10.88 -22.54
#